data_6b57df9c60292eb1dcba007d15fa2fc1
#
_entry.id   6b57df9c60292eb1dcba007d15fa2fc1
#
_cell.length_a   1.000
_cell.length_b   1.000
_cell.length_c   1.000
_cell.angle_alpha   90.00
_cell.angle_beta   90.00
_cell.angle_gamma   90.00
#
_symmetry.space_group_name_H-M   'P 1'
#
loop_
_entity.id
_entity.type
_entity.pdbx_description
1 polymer ?
#
loop_
_entity_poly.entity_id
_entity_poly.type
_entity_poly.pdbx_seq_one_letter_code
_entity_poly.pdbx_strand_id
1 'polypeptide(L)'
;MANSKIDYNKYSELKVGSLVRWWGRFEHSGNEQDVDDIGLVVREVDYGITIWWSVTRTENTFDWSEIEESVWQDQLEIIRA
;
A
#
# COMPACT_ATOMS: atom_id res chain seq x y z
N MET A 1 14.14 -20.65 4.43
CA MET A 1 13.94 -20.16 4.17
C MET A 1 13.19 -19.60 3.69
N ALA A 2 12.85 -19.36 3.82
CA ALA A 2 11.94 -18.88 3.40
C ALA A 2 12.01 -18.10 2.45
N ASN A 3 12.05 -18.07 1.83
CA ASN A 3 12.09 -17.37 0.92
C ASN A 3 11.02 -16.58 0.70
N SER A 4 10.74 -15.79 1.45
CA SER A 4 9.83 -14.83 1.22
C SER A 4 10.06 -14.15 -0.06
N LYS A 5 9.08 -14.08 -0.87
CA LYS A 5 9.15 -13.35 -2.07
C LYS A 5 9.12 -11.88 -1.82
N ILE A 6 8.76 -11.45 -0.63
CA ILE A 6 8.58 -10.06 -0.29
C ILE A 6 9.78 -9.60 0.48
N ASP A 7 10.39 -8.54 0.01
CA ASP A 7 11.49 -7.91 0.73
C ASP A 7 10.88 -6.84 1.63
N TYR A 8 10.68 -7.18 2.87
CA TYR A 8 10.02 -6.28 3.80
C TYR A 8 10.81 -5.01 4.09
N ASN A 9 12.09 -5.00 3.73
CA ASN A 9 12.87 -3.80 3.94
C ASN A 9 12.58 -2.72 2.89
N LYS A 10 11.99 -3.09 1.78
CA LYS A 10 11.76 -2.12 0.70
C LYS A 10 10.69 -1.12 1.02
N TYR A 11 9.80 -1.41 1.97
CA TYR A 11 8.77 -0.43 2.27
C TYR A 11 9.38 0.86 2.83
N SER A 12 10.52 0.79 3.46
CA SER A 12 11.18 1.98 3.99
C SER A 12 11.80 2.83 2.89
N GLU A 13 11.86 2.31 1.66
CA GLU A 13 12.38 3.06 0.53
C GLU A 13 11.29 3.86 -0.19
N LEU A 14 10.05 3.71 0.24
CA LEU A 14 8.95 4.44 -0.38
C LEU A 14 9.11 5.94 -0.15
N LYS A 15 8.91 6.71 -1.20
CA LYS A 15 9.08 8.15 -1.19
C LYS A 15 8.13 8.75 -2.19
N VAL A 16 8.05 10.06 -2.24
CA VAL A 16 7.22 10.75 -3.22
C VAL A 16 7.62 10.27 -4.62
N GLY A 17 6.64 9.83 -5.39
CA GLY A 17 6.85 9.27 -6.72
C GLY A 17 6.85 7.75 -6.76
N SER A 18 6.91 7.08 -5.62
CA SER A 18 6.83 5.63 -5.58
C SER A 18 5.45 5.15 -5.98
N LEU A 19 5.40 3.97 -6.61
CA LEU A 19 4.14 3.35 -7.01
C LEU A 19 3.94 2.08 -6.23
N VAL A 20 2.71 1.88 -5.77
CA VAL A 20 2.33 0.68 -5.03
C VAL A 20 1.02 0.14 -5.60
N ARG A 21 0.78 -1.11 -5.34
CA ARG A 21 -0.47 -1.77 -5.70
C ARG A 21 -1.04 -2.38 -4.43
N TRP A 22 -2.33 -2.15 -4.20
CA TRP A 22 -3.01 -2.73 -3.05
C TRP A 22 -4.17 -3.56 -3.55
N TRP A 23 -4.33 -4.74 -2.99
CA TRP A 23 -5.48 -5.56 -3.30
C TRP A 23 -5.98 -6.19 -2.03
N GLY A 24 -7.29 -6.43 -2.02
CA GLY A 24 -7.91 -7.00 -0.86
C GLY A 24 -9.40 -7.14 -1.08
N ARG A 25 -10.05 -7.63 -0.07
CA ARG A 25 -11.49 -7.80 -0.12
C ARG A 25 -12.13 -6.73 0.74
N PHE A 26 -13.08 -6.07 0.18
CA PHE A 26 -13.75 -4.96 0.83
C PHE A 26 -15.24 -5.30 0.90
N GLU A 27 -15.83 -5.14 2.09
CA GLU A 27 -17.26 -5.40 2.28
C GLU A 27 -17.98 -4.06 2.41
N HIS A 28 -19.01 -3.88 1.61
CA HIS A 28 -19.80 -2.66 1.63
C HIS A 28 -21.26 -3.06 1.49
N SER A 29 -22.09 -2.68 2.46
CA SER A 29 -23.52 -2.94 2.44
C SER A 29 -23.83 -4.42 2.27
N GLY A 30 -23.04 -5.29 2.89
CA GLY A 30 -23.26 -6.72 2.82
C GLY A 30 -22.71 -7.40 1.59
N ASN A 31 -22.12 -6.64 0.67
CA ASN A 31 -21.52 -7.20 -0.53
C ASN A 31 -20.00 -7.18 -0.41
N GLU A 32 -19.37 -8.28 -0.75
CA GLU A 32 -17.92 -8.35 -0.78
C GLU A 32 -17.43 -8.03 -2.18
N GLN A 33 -16.42 -7.21 -2.26
CA GLN A 33 -15.81 -6.86 -3.54
C GLN A 33 -14.29 -6.98 -3.42
N ASP A 34 -13.68 -7.52 -4.46
CA ASP A 34 -12.23 -7.51 -4.55
C ASP A 34 -11.82 -6.15 -5.08
N VAL A 35 -10.86 -5.54 -4.42
CA VAL A 35 -10.34 -4.23 -4.81
C VAL A 35 -8.89 -4.40 -5.23
N ASP A 36 -8.55 -3.77 -6.35
CA ASP A 36 -7.19 -3.79 -6.88
C ASP A 36 -6.93 -2.36 -7.35
N ASP A 37 -6.06 -1.66 -6.66
CA ASP A 37 -5.83 -0.25 -6.92
C ASP A 37 -4.33 0.04 -6.99
N ILE A 38 -3.99 1.01 -7.81
CA ILE A 38 -2.63 1.50 -7.92
C ILE A 38 -2.56 2.85 -7.21
N GLY A 39 -1.57 2.99 -6.35
CA GLY A 39 -1.38 4.20 -5.58
C GLY A 39 -0.06 4.87 -5.90
N LEU A 40 -0.07 6.19 -5.82
CA LEU A 40 1.12 7.01 -5.99
C LEU A 40 1.41 7.70 -4.67
N VAL A 41 2.63 7.58 -4.19
CA VAL A 41 3.03 8.29 -2.98
C VAL A 41 3.19 9.76 -3.36
N VAL A 42 2.37 10.61 -2.74
CA VAL A 42 2.33 12.03 -3.09
C VAL A 42 2.92 12.91 -2.01
N ARG A 43 3.11 12.38 -0.81
CA ARG A 43 3.64 13.17 0.30
C ARG A 43 4.29 12.26 1.32
N GLU A 44 5.36 12.73 1.92
CA GLU A 44 5.98 12.09 3.06
C GLU A 44 5.64 12.88 4.31
N VAL A 45 5.34 12.18 5.38
CA VAL A 45 5.11 12.79 6.69
C VAL A 45 6.06 12.14 7.69
N ASP A 46 6.17 12.72 8.88
CA ASP A 46 7.16 12.25 9.86
C ASP A 46 6.98 10.78 10.21
N TYR A 47 5.76 10.28 10.20
CA TYR A 47 5.46 8.94 10.66
C TYR A 47 5.03 8.00 9.53
N GLY A 48 5.02 8.47 8.28
CA GLY A 48 4.56 7.62 7.18
C GLY A 48 4.50 8.33 5.85
N ILE A 49 3.54 7.93 5.04
CA ILE A 49 3.38 8.46 3.69
C ILE A 49 1.91 8.65 3.37
N THR A 50 1.64 9.56 2.45
CA THR A 50 0.30 9.76 1.90
C THR A 50 0.28 9.18 0.49
N ILE A 51 -0.72 8.35 0.22
CA ILE A 51 -0.87 7.68 -1.08
C ILE A 51 -2.16 8.15 -1.73
N TRP A 52 -2.07 8.50 -3.00
CA TRP A 52 -3.23 8.80 -3.81
C TRP A 52 -3.60 7.55 -4.61
N TRP A 53 -4.86 7.13 -4.49
CA TRP A 53 -5.34 5.89 -5.09
C TRP A 53 -6.10 6.21 -6.37
N SER A 54 -5.71 5.55 -7.46
CA SER A 54 -6.20 5.91 -8.80
C SER A 54 -7.64 5.47 -9.05
N VAL A 55 -8.05 4.34 -8.50
CA VAL A 55 -9.41 3.83 -8.74
C VAL A 55 -10.42 4.61 -7.91
N THR A 56 -10.16 4.75 -6.63
CA THR A 56 -11.07 5.45 -5.74
C THR A 56 -10.92 6.95 -5.79
N ARG A 57 -9.78 7.43 -6.33
CA ARG A 57 -9.47 8.87 -6.44
C ARG A 57 -9.46 9.56 -5.09
N THR A 58 -8.86 8.89 -4.12
CA THR A 58 -8.77 9.40 -2.75
C THR A 58 -7.34 9.35 -2.29
N GLU A 59 -7.03 10.18 -1.28
CA GLU A 59 -5.74 10.15 -0.61
C GLU A 59 -5.93 9.61 0.79
N ASN A 60 -4.98 8.80 1.22
CA ASN A 60 -4.95 8.31 2.59
C ASN A 60 -3.53 8.37 3.10
N THR A 61 -3.38 8.76 4.36
CA THR A 61 -2.09 8.79 5.02
C THR A 61 -1.95 7.54 5.89
N PHE A 62 -0.84 6.86 5.74
CA PHE A 62 -0.55 5.63 6.46
C PHE A 62 0.72 5.82 7.26
N ASP A 63 0.74 5.31 8.49
CA ASP A 63 2.00 5.27 9.22
C ASP A 63 2.79 4.04 8.76
N TRP A 64 4.06 4.01 9.13
CA TRP A 64 4.93 2.92 8.66
C TRP A 64 4.50 1.56 9.16
N SER A 65 3.87 1.48 10.33
CA SER A 65 3.41 0.19 10.82
C SER A 65 2.22 -0.33 10.02
N GLU A 66 1.36 0.55 9.54
CA GLU A 66 0.25 0.15 8.66
C GLU A 66 0.76 -0.34 7.32
N ILE A 67 1.78 0.34 6.78
CA ILE A 67 2.38 -0.08 5.52
C ILE A 67 3.05 -1.45 5.69
N GLU A 68 3.81 -1.61 6.76
CA GLU A 68 4.48 -2.88 7.04
C GLU A 68 3.48 -4.01 7.17
N GLU A 69 2.39 -3.78 7.87
CA GLU A 69 1.38 -4.80 8.05
C GLU A 69 0.72 -5.18 6.73
N SER A 70 0.45 -4.20 5.87
CA SER A 70 -0.15 -4.48 4.57
C SER A 70 0.79 -5.31 3.69
N VAL A 71 2.07 -5.04 3.73
CA VAL A 71 3.05 -5.82 3.00
C VAL A 71 3.12 -7.23 3.59
N TRP A 72 3.14 -7.32 4.91
CA TRP A 72 3.20 -8.59 5.61
C TRP A 72 1.99 -9.47 5.29
N GLN A 73 0.82 -8.85 5.15
CA GLN A 73 -0.41 -9.58 4.81
C GLN A 73 -0.56 -9.84 3.32
N ASP A 74 0.46 -9.48 2.54
CA ASP A 74 0.45 -9.69 1.10
C ASP A 74 -0.68 -8.93 0.41
N GLN A 75 -0.98 -7.76 0.92
CA GLN A 75 -2.00 -6.89 0.35
C GLN A 75 -1.43 -5.66 -0.31
N LEU A 76 -0.15 -5.40 -0.13
CA LEU A 76 0.52 -4.26 -0.72
C LEU A 76 1.80 -4.70 -1.40
N GLU A 77 1.96 -4.30 -2.65
CA GLU A 77 3.13 -4.60 -3.43
C GLU A 77 3.78 -3.30 -3.85
N ILE A 78 5.10 -3.21 -3.73
CA ILE A 78 5.83 -2.05 -4.20
C ILE A 78 6.16 -2.29 -5.67
N ILE A 79 5.56 -1.50 -6.55
CA ILE A 79 5.80 -1.61 -7.98
C ILE A 79 7.09 -0.90 -8.33
N ARG A 80 7.29 0.28 -7.75
CA ARG A 80 8.49 1.06 -7.98
C ARG A 80 8.74 1.94 -6.77
N ALA A 81 9.89 1.77 -6.18
CA ALA A 81 10.26 2.54 -4.99
C ALA A 81 10.70 3.96 -5.34
#